data_fe7747f61da176b7d657bd98d4d891e8
#
_entry.id   fe7747f61da176b7d657bd98d4d891e8
#
_cell.length_a   1.000
_cell.length_b   1.000
_cell.length_c   1.000
_cell.angle_alpha   90.00
_cell.angle_beta   90.00
_cell.angle_gamma   90.00
#
_symmetry.space_group_name_H-M   'P 1'
#
loop_
_entity.id
_entity.type
_entity.pdbx_description
1 polymer ?
#
loop_
_entity_poly.entity_id
_entity_poly.type
_entity_poly.pdbx_seq_one_letter_code
_entity_poly.pdbx_strand_id
1 'polypeptide(L)'
;MNNKKILLVGDNPFQGVSHLSQGRVRERSQEVSNPEYCASLIKIATQNGASGFMFSISQSTLAILGILNRSRQMPRLYAIAPAASDYVRLASRMGTPGLITYLIKQIITSRNYGSIGSGFKGILTRNPADLMKAYVYYELSRIKSATTSYTNPYSFLLHEIVTEMGIALNLEWLFKEYIDFLLGLKIKPGFETRNSPMLIERLTKWGVDPTQVVIVAPFNAIGFQMCPSREACEKAVLNVPDAEVIAMSALASGYLKIPAAIDYINHLPQLKGIVVGISNDQQARDFKIFREALVG
;
A
#
# COMPACT_ATOMS: atom_id res chain seq x y z
N MET A 1 -16.17 20.99 -9.93
CA MET A 1 -16.04 19.57 -10.31
C MET A 1 -16.09 18.75 -9.05
N ASN A 2 -17.10 17.88 -8.88
CA ASN A 2 -17.18 16.98 -7.71
C ASN A 2 -16.02 15.97 -7.81
N ASN A 3 -14.97 16.21 -7.07
CA ASN A 3 -13.77 15.38 -7.09
C ASN A 3 -14.03 14.18 -6.16
N LYS A 4 -14.70 13.15 -6.71
CA LYS A 4 -15.02 11.91 -5.98
C LYS A 4 -13.75 11.32 -5.40
N LYS A 5 -13.66 11.24 -4.06
CA LYS A 5 -12.48 10.68 -3.39
C LYS A 5 -12.49 9.16 -3.46
N ILE A 6 -11.29 8.59 -3.59
CA ILE A 6 -11.05 7.15 -3.56
C ILE A 6 -11.17 6.67 -2.11
N LEU A 7 -11.99 5.64 -1.87
CA LEU A 7 -12.15 5.03 -0.55
C LEU A 7 -11.53 3.63 -0.56
N LEU A 8 -10.46 3.41 0.20
CA LEU A 8 -9.75 2.14 0.26
C LEU A 8 -9.91 1.47 1.63
N VAL A 9 -10.11 0.16 1.60
CA VAL A 9 -9.92 -0.69 2.78
C VAL A 9 -8.43 -0.95 2.96
N GLY A 10 -7.90 -0.76 4.17
CA GLY A 10 -6.52 -1.08 4.54
C GLY A 10 -6.42 -2.40 5.31
N ASP A 11 -5.32 -3.13 5.13
CA ASP A 11 -5.11 -4.46 5.70
C ASP A 11 -4.43 -4.50 7.07
N ASN A 12 -3.94 -3.40 7.61
CA ASN A 12 -3.21 -3.37 8.88
C ASN A 12 -3.90 -4.15 10.02
N PRO A 13 -5.23 -4.02 10.25
CA PRO A 13 -5.91 -4.82 11.26
C PRO A 13 -5.89 -6.32 10.96
N PHE A 14 -5.89 -6.73 9.70
CA PHE A 14 -5.82 -8.14 9.27
C PHE A 14 -4.43 -8.76 9.51
N GLN A 15 -3.41 -7.92 9.59
CA GLN A 15 -2.03 -8.31 9.91
C GLN A 15 -1.75 -8.31 11.42
N GLY A 16 -2.76 -8.03 12.26
CA GLY A 16 -2.58 -7.88 13.70
C GLY A 16 -1.79 -6.62 14.10
N VAL A 17 -1.72 -5.63 13.21
CA VAL A 17 -1.01 -4.37 13.48
C VAL A 17 -1.98 -3.37 14.09
N SER A 18 -1.72 -2.95 15.33
CA SER A 18 -2.39 -1.82 15.97
C SER A 18 -1.34 -0.89 16.59
N HIS A 19 -1.44 0.38 16.27
CA HIS A 19 -0.50 1.38 16.77
C HIS A 19 -0.84 1.90 18.20
N LEU A 20 -2.00 1.56 18.78
CA LEU A 20 -2.43 2.08 20.08
C LEU A 20 -2.53 1.06 21.20
N SER A 21 -2.73 -0.23 20.94
CA SER A 21 -2.96 -1.20 21.99
C SER A 21 -2.74 -2.64 21.54
N GLN A 22 -1.72 -3.27 22.10
CA GLN A 22 -1.48 -4.71 21.93
C GLN A 22 -2.56 -5.57 22.58
N GLY A 23 -3.24 -5.07 23.62
CA GLY A 23 -4.34 -5.78 24.29
C GLY A 23 -5.55 -5.98 23.38
N ARG A 24 -5.99 -4.93 22.69
CA ARG A 24 -7.11 -5.01 21.71
C ARG A 24 -6.77 -5.88 20.49
N VAL A 25 -5.50 -5.94 20.12
CA VAL A 25 -5.03 -6.84 19.05
C VAL A 25 -5.18 -8.30 19.47
N ARG A 26 -4.84 -8.64 20.72
CA ARG A 26 -4.93 -10.02 21.22
C ARG A 26 -6.38 -10.51 21.35
N GLU A 27 -7.30 -9.66 21.77
CA GLU A 27 -8.73 -10.01 21.91
C GLU A 27 -9.41 -10.26 20.56
N ARG A 28 -8.98 -9.54 19.48
CA ARG A 28 -9.57 -9.64 18.14
C ARG A 28 -8.73 -10.47 17.15
N SER A 29 -7.54 -10.93 17.57
CA SER A 29 -6.58 -11.59 16.66
C SER A 29 -7.08 -12.90 16.08
N GLN A 30 -7.99 -13.62 16.73
CA GLN A 30 -8.54 -14.87 16.22
C GLN A 30 -9.51 -14.67 15.06
N GLU A 31 -10.36 -13.65 15.12
CA GLU A 31 -11.34 -13.35 14.06
C GLU A 31 -10.67 -12.74 12.82
N VAL A 32 -9.85 -11.70 13.02
CA VAL A 32 -9.13 -11.02 11.92
C VAL A 32 -7.97 -11.81 11.34
N SER A 33 -7.58 -12.93 11.93
CA SER A 33 -6.64 -13.89 11.32
C SER A 33 -7.32 -14.88 10.38
N ASN A 34 -8.66 -14.95 10.37
CA ASN A 34 -9.41 -15.79 9.43
C ASN A 34 -9.58 -15.07 8.08
N PRO A 35 -8.98 -15.57 6.98
CA PRO A 35 -9.08 -14.92 5.67
C PRO A 35 -10.51 -14.81 5.13
N GLU A 36 -11.42 -15.73 5.51
CA GLU A 36 -12.81 -15.69 5.08
C GLU A 36 -13.60 -14.58 5.75
N TYR A 37 -13.34 -14.35 7.04
CA TYR A 37 -13.91 -13.21 7.76
C TYR A 37 -13.39 -11.90 7.19
N CYS A 38 -12.08 -11.76 6.96
CA CYS A 38 -11.50 -10.57 6.34
C CYS A 38 -12.09 -10.30 4.94
N ALA A 39 -12.25 -11.33 4.12
CA ALA A 39 -12.90 -11.21 2.82
C ALA A 39 -14.35 -10.75 2.95
N SER A 40 -15.09 -11.20 3.96
CA SER A 40 -16.47 -10.75 4.22
C SER A 40 -16.51 -9.27 4.59
N LEU A 41 -15.58 -8.79 5.42
CA LEU A 41 -15.46 -7.37 5.77
C LEU A 41 -15.18 -6.49 4.56
N ILE A 42 -14.27 -6.91 3.67
CA ILE A 42 -13.99 -6.20 2.42
C ILE A 42 -15.23 -6.13 1.53
N LYS A 43 -16.00 -7.21 1.42
CA LYS A 43 -17.27 -7.24 0.67
C LYS A 43 -18.29 -6.26 1.25
N ILE A 44 -18.48 -6.27 2.56
CA ILE A 44 -19.37 -5.33 3.26
C ILE A 44 -18.93 -3.90 2.99
N ALA A 45 -17.64 -3.59 3.14
CA ALA A 45 -17.11 -2.25 2.87
C ALA A 45 -17.32 -1.83 1.41
N THR A 46 -17.10 -2.73 0.45
CA THR A 46 -17.32 -2.45 -0.99
C THR A 46 -18.80 -2.17 -1.27
N GLN A 47 -19.73 -2.93 -0.71
CA GLN A 47 -21.17 -2.66 -0.80
C GLN A 47 -21.56 -1.32 -0.20
N ASN A 48 -20.79 -0.81 0.76
CA ASN A 48 -21.01 0.47 1.42
C ASN A 48 -20.17 1.62 0.84
N GLY A 49 -19.43 1.40 -0.27
CA GLY A 49 -18.79 2.47 -1.03
C GLY A 49 -17.27 2.43 -1.09
N ALA A 50 -16.61 1.43 -0.47
CA ALA A 50 -15.19 1.24 -0.72
C ALA A 50 -14.96 0.87 -2.18
N SER A 51 -14.00 1.55 -2.82
CA SER A 51 -13.67 1.38 -4.24
C SER A 51 -12.46 0.48 -4.46
N GLY A 52 -11.66 0.21 -3.41
CA GLY A 52 -10.46 -0.60 -3.52
C GLY A 52 -9.98 -1.19 -2.19
N PHE A 53 -8.97 -2.04 -2.31
CA PHE A 53 -8.29 -2.69 -1.20
C PHE A 53 -6.78 -2.44 -1.29
N MET A 54 -6.20 -1.86 -0.26
CA MET A 54 -4.78 -1.61 -0.12
C MET A 54 -4.20 -2.61 0.88
N PHE A 55 -3.19 -3.36 0.46
CA PHE A 55 -2.69 -4.50 1.23
C PHE A 55 -1.21 -4.77 1.01
N SER A 56 -0.53 -5.23 2.05
CA SER A 56 0.80 -5.81 1.97
C SER A 56 0.74 -7.23 1.40
N ILE A 57 1.62 -7.57 0.46
CA ILE A 57 1.62 -8.88 -0.21
C ILE A 57 2.15 -9.95 0.73
N SER A 58 1.27 -10.55 1.51
CA SER A 58 1.53 -11.61 2.50
C SER A 58 0.73 -12.88 2.20
N GLN A 59 1.04 -13.99 2.87
CA GLN A 59 0.27 -15.24 2.71
C GLN A 59 -1.22 -15.04 3.10
N SER A 60 -1.48 -14.31 4.18
CA SER A 60 -2.84 -14.04 4.65
C SER A 60 -3.63 -13.21 3.64
N THR A 61 -3.04 -12.13 3.11
CA THR A 61 -3.72 -11.29 2.12
C THR A 61 -3.91 -11.98 0.78
N LEU A 62 -2.98 -12.82 0.36
CA LEU A 62 -3.15 -13.65 -0.84
C LEU A 62 -4.29 -14.67 -0.67
N ALA A 63 -4.47 -15.26 0.52
CA ALA A 63 -5.62 -16.11 0.81
C ALA A 63 -6.95 -15.33 0.72
N ILE A 64 -6.99 -14.10 1.27
CA ILE A 64 -8.15 -13.19 1.16
C ILE A 64 -8.46 -12.91 -0.31
N LEU A 65 -7.46 -12.57 -1.13
CA LEU A 65 -7.64 -12.33 -2.57
C LEU A 65 -8.21 -13.55 -3.29
N GLY A 66 -7.75 -14.77 -2.96
CA GLY A 66 -8.29 -16.00 -3.51
C GLY A 66 -9.79 -16.19 -3.21
N ILE A 67 -10.26 -15.82 -2.01
CA ILE A 67 -11.67 -15.88 -1.63
C ILE A 67 -12.48 -14.83 -2.39
N LEU A 68 -11.99 -13.58 -2.46
CA LEU A 68 -12.63 -12.50 -3.21
C LEU A 68 -12.75 -12.85 -4.70
N ASN A 69 -11.71 -13.45 -5.28
CA ASN A 69 -11.71 -13.90 -6.67
C ASN A 69 -12.77 -14.96 -6.94
N ARG A 70 -12.87 -16.00 -6.11
CA ARG A 70 -13.90 -17.03 -6.23
C ARG A 70 -15.31 -16.47 -6.17
N SER A 71 -15.52 -15.42 -5.39
CA SER A 71 -16.84 -14.75 -5.29
C SER A 71 -17.10 -13.71 -6.38
N ARG A 72 -16.15 -13.48 -7.30
CA ARG A 72 -16.23 -12.45 -8.36
C ARG A 72 -16.50 -11.03 -7.85
N GLN A 73 -16.01 -10.73 -6.65
CA GLN A 73 -16.17 -9.43 -5.97
C GLN A 73 -14.82 -8.79 -5.69
N MET A 74 -13.99 -8.72 -6.74
CA MET A 74 -12.65 -8.16 -6.63
C MET A 74 -12.69 -6.63 -6.68
N PRO A 75 -12.28 -5.93 -5.61
CA PRO A 75 -12.11 -4.48 -5.63
C PRO A 75 -10.86 -4.09 -6.43
N ARG A 76 -10.68 -2.80 -6.70
CA ARG A 76 -9.41 -2.28 -7.24
C ARG A 76 -8.28 -2.54 -6.25
N LEU A 77 -7.16 -3.08 -6.71
CA LEU A 77 -6.06 -3.53 -5.86
C LEU A 77 -4.93 -2.51 -5.80
N TYR A 78 -4.49 -2.16 -4.60
CA TYR A 78 -3.31 -1.36 -4.30
C TYR A 78 -2.35 -2.23 -3.48
N ALA A 79 -1.33 -2.78 -4.14
CA ALA A 79 -0.44 -3.76 -3.54
C ALA A 79 0.81 -3.09 -2.96
N ILE A 80 1.16 -3.38 -1.72
CA ILE A 80 2.35 -2.85 -1.03
C ILE A 80 3.40 -3.95 -0.95
N ALA A 81 4.64 -3.62 -1.32
CA ALA A 81 5.79 -4.50 -1.18
C ALA A 81 7.05 -3.72 -0.75
N PRO A 82 7.96 -4.38 -0.01
CA PRO A 82 7.82 -5.70 0.61
C PRO A 82 6.84 -5.69 1.79
N ALA A 83 6.30 -6.87 2.13
CA ALA A 83 5.62 -7.06 3.41
C ALA A 83 6.67 -7.04 4.53
N ALA A 84 6.96 -5.86 5.09
CA ALA A 84 8.10 -5.63 5.96
C ALA A 84 8.15 -6.59 7.16
N SER A 85 6.99 -6.91 7.77
CA SER A 85 6.89 -7.85 8.88
C SER A 85 7.39 -9.26 8.52
N ASP A 86 7.09 -9.75 7.33
CA ASP A 86 7.51 -11.08 6.87
C ASP A 86 9.01 -11.12 6.60
N TYR A 87 9.55 -10.07 5.97
CA TYR A 87 10.99 -10.00 5.68
C TYR A 87 11.84 -9.79 6.94
N VAL A 88 11.40 -8.99 7.90
CA VAL A 88 12.06 -8.86 9.20
C VAL A 88 12.08 -10.20 9.94
N ARG A 89 10.97 -10.93 9.95
CA ARG A 89 10.86 -12.26 10.58
C ARG A 89 11.79 -13.28 9.90
N LEU A 90 11.86 -13.28 8.58
CA LEU A 90 12.75 -14.16 7.83
C LEU A 90 14.22 -13.79 8.07
N ALA A 91 14.57 -12.51 8.03
CA ALA A 91 15.92 -12.04 8.32
C ALA A 91 16.38 -12.39 9.75
N SER A 92 15.48 -12.29 10.72
CA SER A 92 15.76 -12.67 12.12
C SER A 92 16.00 -14.17 12.30
N ARG A 93 15.39 -15.02 11.45
CA ARG A 93 15.54 -16.47 11.52
C ARG A 93 16.79 -17.01 10.81
N MET A 94 17.14 -16.45 9.66
CA MET A 94 18.18 -17.02 8.78
C MET A 94 19.30 -16.03 8.44
N GLY A 95 19.29 -14.84 9.03
CA GLY A 95 20.23 -13.76 8.75
C GLY A 95 20.05 -13.16 7.35
N THR A 96 20.73 -12.03 7.11
CA THR A 96 20.66 -11.33 5.81
C THR A 96 21.10 -12.19 4.62
N PRO A 97 22.21 -12.98 4.69
CA PRO A 97 22.59 -13.85 3.58
C PRO A 97 21.56 -14.96 3.31
N GLY A 98 20.98 -15.52 4.37
CA GLY A 98 19.92 -16.53 4.25
C GLY A 98 18.65 -15.97 3.61
N LEU A 99 18.26 -14.75 3.97
CA LEU A 99 17.14 -14.05 3.35
C LEU A 99 17.35 -13.83 1.85
N ILE A 100 18.54 -13.35 1.46
CA ILE A 100 18.88 -13.14 0.04
C ILE A 100 18.79 -14.47 -0.72
N THR A 101 19.40 -15.54 -0.20
CA THR A 101 19.35 -16.87 -0.81
C THR A 101 17.91 -17.39 -0.90
N TYR A 102 17.09 -17.17 0.11
CA TYR A 102 15.67 -17.52 0.10
C TYR A 102 14.91 -16.78 -1.00
N LEU A 103 15.10 -15.45 -1.14
CA LEU A 103 14.43 -14.65 -2.17
C LEU A 103 14.85 -15.08 -3.58
N ILE A 104 16.14 -15.31 -3.81
CA ILE A 104 16.65 -15.83 -5.09
C ILE A 104 16.00 -17.18 -5.42
N LYS A 105 15.95 -18.10 -4.46
CA LYS A 105 15.29 -19.40 -4.64
C LYS A 105 13.81 -19.25 -4.98
N GLN A 106 13.09 -18.35 -4.28
CA GLN A 106 11.66 -18.07 -4.56
C GLN A 106 11.45 -17.51 -5.97
N ILE A 107 12.27 -16.57 -6.40
CA ILE A 107 12.22 -16.01 -7.76
C ILE A 107 12.42 -17.11 -8.80
N ILE A 108 13.43 -17.97 -8.64
CA ILE A 108 13.72 -19.07 -9.57
C ILE A 108 12.58 -20.09 -9.60
N THR A 109 12.00 -20.42 -8.46
CA THR A 109 10.94 -21.44 -8.37
C THR A 109 9.54 -20.92 -8.73
N SER A 110 9.35 -19.60 -8.88
CA SER A 110 8.05 -18.96 -9.18
C SER A 110 7.46 -19.34 -10.55
N ARG A 111 8.25 -19.98 -11.45
CA ARG A 111 7.90 -20.25 -12.85
C ARG A 111 7.46 -19.00 -13.63
N ASN A 112 7.76 -17.81 -13.14
CA ASN A 112 7.53 -16.55 -13.82
C ASN A 112 8.76 -16.24 -14.68
N TYR A 113 8.65 -16.39 -15.98
CA TYR A 113 9.75 -16.18 -16.91
C TYR A 113 10.35 -14.76 -16.81
N GLY A 114 9.54 -13.74 -16.53
CA GLY A 114 10.01 -12.38 -16.29
C GLY A 114 10.88 -12.27 -15.04
N SER A 115 10.44 -12.88 -13.93
CA SER A 115 11.22 -12.93 -12.66
C SER A 115 12.51 -13.72 -12.84
N ILE A 116 12.44 -14.86 -13.53
CA ILE A 116 13.62 -15.73 -13.76
C ILE A 116 14.63 -14.99 -14.63
N GLY A 117 14.19 -14.41 -15.76
CA GLY A 117 15.09 -13.70 -16.69
C GLY A 117 15.76 -12.48 -16.06
N SER A 118 14.98 -11.61 -15.38
CA SER A 118 15.51 -10.44 -14.71
C SER A 118 16.37 -10.79 -13.49
N GLY A 119 15.98 -11.81 -12.72
CA GLY A 119 16.77 -12.28 -11.58
C GLY A 119 18.10 -12.87 -11.99
N PHE A 120 18.13 -13.73 -13.01
CA PHE A 120 19.37 -14.31 -13.52
C PHE A 120 20.31 -13.24 -14.12
N LYS A 121 19.77 -12.31 -14.89
CA LYS A 121 20.51 -11.15 -15.40
C LYS A 121 21.07 -10.30 -14.25
N GLY A 122 20.25 -9.95 -13.24
CA GLY A 122 20.68 -9.15 -12.10
C GLY A 122 21.80 -9.81 -11.28
N ILE A 123 21.75 -11.14 -11.10
CA ILE A 123 22.81 -11.89 -10.40
C ILE A 123 24.10 -11.85 -11.22
N LEU A 124 24.03 -12.07 -12.53
CA LEU A 124 25.19 -12.07 -13.43
C LEU A 124 25.81 -10.68 -13.56
N THR A 125 24.98 -9.66 -13.75
CA THR A 125 25.44 -8.29 -13.99
C THR A 125 25.67 -7.52 -12.68
N ARG A 126 25.28 -8.07 -11.54
CA ARG A 126 25.23 -7.36 -10.24
C ARG A 126 24.49 -6.04 -10.32
N ASN A 127 23.49 -5.95 -11.19
CA ASN A 127 22.71 -4.74 -11.41
C ASN A 127 21.49 -4.72 -10.44
N PRO A 128 21.45 -3.80 -9.47
CA PRO A 128 20.34 -3.73 -8.51
C PRO A 128 18.98 -3.45 -9.17
N ALA A 129 18.93 -2.77 -10.32
CA ALA A 129 17.68 -2.53 -11.06
C ALA A 129 17.07 -3.84 -11.58
N ASP A 130 17.89 -4.75 -12.12
CA ASP A 130 17.39 -6.04 -12.59
C ASP A 130 16.90 -6.92 -11.42
N LEU A 131 17.56 -6.84 -10.26
CA LEU A 131 17.09 -7.52 -9.05
C LEU A 131 15.75 -6.95 -8.56
N MET A 132 15.59 -5.62 -8.56
CA MET A 132 14.33 -4.97 -8.23
C MET A 132 13.22 -5.41 -9.19
N LYS A 133 13.46 -5.42 -10.50
CA LYS A 133 12.49 -5.88 -11.52
C LYS A 133 12.09 -7.34 -11.30
N ALA A 134 13.06 -8.21 -11.02
CA ALA A 134 12.79 -9.61 -10.71
C ALA A 134 11.92 -9.77 -9.47
N TYR A 135 12.18 -8.98 -8.42
CA TYR A 135 11.39 -8.98 -7.19
C TYR A 135 9.94 -8.53 -7.47
N VAL A 136 9.76 -7.44 -8.21
CA VAL A 136 8.41 -6.96 -8.58
C VAL A 136 7.66 -8.01 -9.39
N TYR A 137 8.29 -8.64 -10.38
CA TYR A 137 7.68 -9.74 -11.14
C TYR A 137 7.28 -10.92 -10.24
N TYR A 138 8.12 -11.28 -9.28
CA TYR A 138 7.82 -12.32 -8.32
C TYR A 138 6.56 -11.99 -7.50
N GLU A 139 6.47 -10.78 -6.94
CA GLU A 139 5.31 -10.36 -6.16
C GLU A 139 4.02 -10.26 -7.01
N LEU A 140 4.13 -9.77 -8.24
CA LEU A 140 3.01 -9.76 -9.18
C LEU A 140 2.54 -11.19 -9.52
N SER A 141 3.46 -12.15 -9.64
CA SER A 141 3.10 -13.55 -9.88
C SER A 141 2.35 -14.18 -8.72
N ARG A 142 2.67 -13.80 -7.48
CA ARG A 142 1.93 -14.24 -6.28
C ARG A 142 0.49 -13.74 -6.29
N ILE A 143 0.29 -12.44 -6.61
CA ILE A 143 -1.07 -11.87 -6.76
C ILE A 143 -1.81 -12.60 -7.88
N LYS A 144 -1.19 -12.78 -9.04
CA LYS A 144 -1.80 -13.45 -10.20
C LYS A 144 -2.19 -14.89 -9.88
N SER A 145 -1.36 -15.61 -9.14
CA SER A 145 -1.66 -16.99 -8.72
C SER A 145 -2.87 -17.06 -7.76
N ALA A 146 -3.03 -16.05 -6.90
CA ALA A 146 -4.19 -15.95 -6.00
C ALA A 146 -5.47 -15.49 -6.70
N THR A 147 -5.35 -14.80 -7.84
CA THR A 147 -6.46 -14.11 -8.52
C THR A 147 -6.65 -14.57 -9.97
N THR A 148 -6.65 -15.81 -10.25
CA THR A 148 -6.57 -16.52 -11.56
C THR A 148 -7.11 -15.78 -12.81
N SER A 149 -8.06 -14.87 -12.66
CA SER A 149 -8.67 -14.05 -13.74
C SER A 149 -8.35 -12.57 -13.64
N TYR A 150 -7.58 -12.14 -12.63
CA TYR A 150 -7.24 -10.74 -12.45
C TYR A 150 -5.91 -10.43 -13.15
N THR A 151 -5.83 -9.34 -13.91
CA THR A 151 -4.63 -9.04 -14.72
C THR A 151 -3.50 -8.48 -13.86
N ASN A 152 -3.63 -7.22 -13.44
CA ASN A 152 -2.61 -6.53 -12.66
C ASN A 152 -3.27 -5.68 -11.57
N PRO A 153 -2.60 -5.41 -10.44
CA PRO A 153 -3.06 -4.38 -9.50
C PRO A 153 -3.10 -3.01 -10.18
N TYR A 154 -3.98 -2.13 -9.73
CA TYR A 154 -4.03 -0.76 -10.19
C TYR A 154 -2.74 -0.02 -9.85
N SER A 155 -2.27 -0.20 -8.63
CA SER A 155 -1.01 0.39 -8.16
C SER A 155 -0.17 -0.64 -7.41
N PHE A 156 1.14 -0.52 -7.60
CA PHE A 156 2.14 -1.25 -6.82
C PHE A 156 2.95 -0.22 -6.03
N LEU A 157 2.92 -0.32 -4.70
CA LEU A 157 3.50 0.66 -3.79
C LEU A 157 4.77 0.10 -3.15
N LEU A 158 5.80 0.91 -3.08
CA LEU A 158 6.93 0.65 -2.20
C LEU A 158 6.53 0.97 -0.76
N HIS A 159 6.76 0.01 0.13
CA HIS A 159 6.54 0.16 1.57
C HIS A 159 7.36 1.33 2.14
N GLU A 160 6.83 2.02 3.15
CA GLU A 160 7.42 3.22 3.76
C GLU A 160 8.92 3.08 4.06
N ILE A 161 9.37 1.95 4.61
CA ILE A 161 10.78 1.73 4.95
C ILE A 161 11.68 1.80 3.71
N VAL A 162 11.27 1.17 2.61
CA VAL A 162 12.04 1.18 1.36
C VAL A 162 12.03 2.57 0.72
N THR A 163 10.87 3.22 0.71
CA THR A 163 10.73 4.58 0.20
C THR A 163 11.62 5.55 0.97
N GLU A 164 11.54 5.55 2.30
CA GLU A 164 12.30 6.49 3.14
C GLU A 164 13.80 6.23 3.11
N MET A 165 14.24 4.97 3.10
CA MET A 165 15.65 4.63 2.88
C MET A 165 16.14 5.11 1.51
N GLY A 166 15.36 4.90 0.47
CA GLY A 166 15.70 5.32 -0.89
C GLY A 166 15.84 6.84 -1.03
N ILE A 167 14.92 7.62 -0.46
CA ILE A 167 15.02 9.08 -0.47
C ILE A 167 16.14 9.60 0.43
N ALA A 168 16.39 8.97 1.58
CA ALA A 168 17.49 9.34 2.48
C ALA A 168 18.86 9.09 1.83
N LEU A 169 19.02 8.00 1.11
CA LEU A 169 20.24 7.65 0.37
C LEU A 169 20.32 8.30 -1.01
N ASN A 170 19.34 9.14 -1.38
CA ASN A 170 19.25 9.83 -2.66
C ASN A 170 19.38 8.90 -3.88
N LEU A 171 18.64 7.76 -3.86
CA LEU A 171 18.68 6.73 -4.91
C LEU A 171 17.78 7.10 -6.10
N GLU A 172 17.99 8.29 -6.70
CA GLU A 172 17.21 8.80 -7.84
C GLU A 172 17.05 7.77 -8.96
N TRP A 173 18.16 7.15 -9.38
CA TRP A 173 18.19 6.18 -10.46
C TRP A 173 17.27 4.98 -10.20
N LEU A 174 17.18 4.51 -8.93
CA LEU A 174 16.35 3.36 -8.56
C LEU A 174 14.87 3.72 -8.62
N PHE A 175 14.49 4.93 -8.17
CA PHE A 175 13.11 5.41 -8.25
C PHE A 175 12.67 5.57 -9.70
N LYS A 176 13.50 6.15 -10.57
CA LYS A 176 13.19 6.30 -12.00
C LYS A 176 13.02 4.93 -12.67
N GLU A 177 13.96 4.02 -12.48
CA GLU A 177 13.86 2.65 -13.01
C GLU A 177 12.59 1.92 -12.51
N TYR A 178 12.23 2.09 -11.23
CA TYR A 178 11.01 1.51 -10.67
C TYR A 178 9.75 2.09 -11.32
N ILE A 179 9.70 3.42 -11.47
CA ILE A 179 8.57 4.13 -12.08
C ILE A 179 8.40 3.67 -13.53
N ASP A 180 9.45 3.78 -14.33
CA ASP A 180 9.43 3.44 -15.77
C ASP A 180 9.05 1.97 -15.98
N PHE A 181 9.58 1.09 -15.15
CA PHE A 181 9.29 -0.33 -15.22
C PHE A 181 7.80 -0.64 -14.97
N LEU A 182 7.20 -0.06 -13.92
CA LEU A 182 5.78 -0.28 -13.62
C LEU A 182 4.85 0.36 -14.64
N LEU A 183 5.17 1.56 -15.12
CA LEU A 183 4.42 2.22 -16.20
C LEU A 183 4.45 1.36 -17.48
N GLY A 184 5.58 0.75 -17.80
CA GLY A 184 5.71 -0.21 -18.90
C GLY A 184 4.81 -1.44 -18.74
N LEU A 185 4.50 -1.85 -17.50
CA LEU A 185 3.55 -2.92 -17.19
C LEU A 185 2.08 -2.43 -17.09
N LYS A 186 1.82 -1.15 -17.33
CA LYS A 186 0.51 -0.49 -17.15
C LYS A 186 0.00 -0.59 -15.70
N ILE A 187 0.92 -0.55 -14.75
CA ILE A 187 0.65 -0.47 -13.31
C ILE A 187 1.09 0.91 -12.83
N LYS A 188 0.25 1.60 -12.08
CA LYS A 188 0.61 2.90 -11.52
C LYS A 188 1.62 2.71 -10.38
N PRO A 189 2.86 3.25 -10.49
CA PRO A 189 3.82 3.16 -9.40
C PRO A 189 3.35 3.95 -8.19
N GLY A 190 3.68 3.48 -6.99
CA GLY A 190 3.28 4.15 -5.77
C GLY A 190 4.35 4.10 -4.70
N PHE A 191 4.21 5.01 -3.74
CA PHE A 191 5.12 5.17 -2.61
C PHE A 191 4.33 5.40 -1.34
N GLU A 192 4.57 4.57 -0.33
CA GLU A 192 4.11 4.78 1.02
C GLU A 192 5.21 5.52 1.81
N THR A 193 4.85 6.57 2.55
CA THR A 193 5.81 7.34 3.34
C THR A 193 5.13 8.04 4.52
N ARG A 194 5.88 8.31 5.59
CA ARG A 194 5.46 9.23 6.66
C ARG A 194 5.95 10.65 6.43
N ASN A 195 6.91 10.84 5.53
CA ASN A 195 7.51 12.13 5.20
C ASN A 195 7.15 12.55 3.77
N SER A 196 5.86 12.85 3.54
CA SER A 196 5.38 13.30 2.22
C SER A 196 6.07 14.57 1.72
N PRO A 197 6.46 15.57 2.55
CA PRO A 197 7.24 16.73 2.08
C PRO A 197 8.55 16.33 1.42
N MET A 198 9.32 15.45 2.06
CA MET A 198 10.62 15.02 1.54
C MET A 198 10.48 14.19 0.27
N LEU A 199 9.49 13.28 0.22
CA LEU A 199 9.22 12.49 -0.98
C LEU A 199 8.84 13.39 -2.17
N ILE A 200 7.90 14.31 -1.98
CA ILE A 200 7.44 15.24 -3.03
C ILE A 200 8.60 16.12 -3.52
N GLU A 201 9.39 16.67 -2.60
CA GLU A 201 10.59 17.46 -2.94
C GLU A 201 11.58 16.65 -3.79
N ARG A 202 11.87 15.39 -3.39
CA ARG A 202 12.78 14.52 -4.13
C ARG A 202 12.26 14.16 -5.52
N LEU A 203 11.00 13.75 -5.63
CA LEU A 203 10.40 13.44 -6.92
C LEU A 203 10.45 14.66 -7.86
N THR A 204 10.10 15.84 -7.37
CA THR A 204 10.18 17.08 -8.14
C THR A 204 11.62 17.40 -8.57
N LYS A 205 12.58 17.31 -7.65
CA LYS A 205 14.00 17.55 -7.94
C LYS A 205 14.58 16.59 -8.97
N TRP A 206 14.10 15.33 -8.96
CA TRP A 206 14.49 14.30 -9.92
C TRP A 206 13.74 14.41 -11.26
N GLY A 207 12.86 15.38 -11.41
CA GLY A 207 12.08 15.58 -12.63
C GLY A 207 11.00 14.52 -12.85
N VAL A 208 10.57 13.84 -11.79
CA VAL A 208 9.43 12.92 -11.83
C VAL A 208 8.15 13.72 -11.73
N ASP A 209 7.22 13.52 -12.67
CA ASP A 209 5.88 14.09 -12.61
C ASP A 209 5.07 13.39 -11.50
N PRO A 210 4.69 14.10 -10.39
CA PRO A 210 3.94 13.49 -9.31
C PRO A 210 2.57 12.93 -9.72
N THR A 211 2.01 13.36 -10.85
CA THR A 211 0.73 12.86 -11.36
C THR A 211 0.81 11.40 -11.84
N GLN A 212 2.01 10.95 -12.18
CA GLN A 212 2.25 9.59 -12.65
C GLN A 212 2.34 8.56 -11.52
N VAL A 213 2.39 9.01 -10.27
CA VAL A 213 2.57 8.14 -9.12
C VAL A 213 1.40 8.24 -8.13
N VAL A 214 1.28 7.24 -7.28
CA VAL A 214 0.40 7.27 -6.09
C VAL A 214 1.27 7.55 -4.87
N ILE A 215 0.90 8.53 -4.06
CA ILE A 215 1.54 8.84 -2.79
C ILE A 215 0.58 8.48 -1.67
N VAL A 216 0.98 7.58 -0.78
CA VAL A 216 0.20 7.22 0.40
C VAL A 216 0.93 7.73 1.63
N ALA A 217 0.31 8.65 2.37
CA ALA A 217 0.94 9.29 3.52
C ALA A 217 -0.07 9.60 4.63
N PRO A 218 0.36 9.74 5.90
CA PRO A 218 -0.52 10.14 6.98
C PRO A 218 -1.06 11.55 6.77
N PHE A 219 -2.39 11.70 6.90
CA PHE A 219 -3.07 12.98 6.97
C PHE A 219 -4.21 12.90 7.98
N ASN A 220 -4.08 13.63 9.08
CA ASN A 220 -5.08 13.66 10.17
C ASN A 220 -4.98 14.95 10.99
N ALA A 221 -6.06 15.31 11.66
CA ALA A 221 -6.21 16.58 12.36
C ALA A 221 -5.24 16.81 13.53
N ILE A 222 -4.62 15.74 14.07
CA ILE A 222 -3.70 15.82 15.22
C ILE A 222 -2.23 15.63 14.85
N GLY A 223 -1.90 15.49 13.56
CA GLY A 223 -0.52 15.32 13.10
C GLY A 223 0.10 13.94 13.42
N PHE A 224 -0.73 12.93 13.76
CA PHE A 224 -0.24 11.59 14.10
C PHE A 224 0.50 10.97 12.92
N GLN A 225 1.78 10.62 13.13
CA GLN A 225 2.70 10.06 12.13
C GLN A 225 3.01 10.99 10.93
N MET A 226 2.62 12.24 10.97
CA MET A 226 2.93 13.24 9.94
C MET A 226 4.32 13.84 10.19
N CYS A 227 5.28 13.51 9.34
CA CYS A 227 6.67 13.91 9.49
C CYS A 227 7.06 14.90 8.38
N PRO A 228 7.76 16.01 8.68
CA PRO A 228 8.26 16.43 9.99
C PRO A 228 7.19 17.09 10.87
N SER A 229 6.10 17.60 10.30
CA SER A 229 4.94 18.17 11.01
C SER A 229 3.69 18.13 10.15
N ARG A 230 2.53 18.32 10.77
CA ARG A 230 1.25 18.41 10.05
C ARG A 230 1.27 19.52 9.02
N GLU A 231 1.70 20.71 9.41
CA GLU A 231 1.73 21.90 8.57
C GLU A 231 2.64 21.71 7.34
N ALA A 232 3.79 21.05 7.53
CA ALA A 232 4.69 20.73 6.42
C ALA A 232 4.05 19.75 5.43
N CYS A 233 3.36 18.71 5.92
CA CYS A 233 2.66 17.74 5.07
C CYS A 233 1.50 18.39 4.31
N GLU A 234 0.68 19.22 4.98
CA GLU A 234 -0.41 19.96 4.37
C GLU A 234 0.11 20.92 3.27
N LYS A 235 1.17 21.68 3.57
CA LYS A 235 1.82 22.55 2.59
C LYS A 235 2.36 21.78 1.39
N ALA A 236 2.97 20.63 1.60
CA ALA A 236 3.54 19.84 0.51
C ALA A 236 2.46 19.33 -0.47
N VAL A 237 1.32 18.87 0.04
CA VAL A 237 0.24 18.37 -0.83
C VAL A 237 -0.46 19.51 -1.61
N LEU A 238 -0.46 20.74 -1.10
CA LEU A 238 -0.97 21.91 -1.82
C LEU A 238 -0.13 22.23 -3.08
N ASN A 239 1.16 21.88 -3.07
CA ASN A 239 2.07 22.12 -4.20
C ASN A 239 1.91 21.08 -5.33
N VAL A 240 1.17 19.99 -5.11
CA VAL A 240 0.95 18.92 -6.09
C VAL A 240 -0.54 18.58 -6.23
N PRO A 241 -1.39 19.56 -6.63
CA PRO A 241 -2.85 19.42 -6.58
C PRO A 241 -3.39 18.29 -7.46
N ASP A 242 -2.67 17.92 -8.51
CA ASP A 242 -3.07 16.89 -9.47
C ASP A 242 -2.48 15.51 -9.17
N ALA A 243 -1.57 15.39 -8.19
CA ALA A 243 -1.03 14.11 -7.76
C ALA A 243 -2.11 13.23 -7.09
N GLU A 244 -2.01 11.92 -7.24
CA GLU A 244 -2.88 10.97 -6.55
C GLU A 244 -2.37 10.73 -5.11
N VAL A 245 -2.69 11.67 -4.21
CA VAL A 245 -2.33 11.55 -2.79
C VAL A 245 -3.49 10.93 -2.02
N ILE A 246 -3.22 9.80 -1.36
CA ILE A 246 -4.18 9.05 -0.54
C ILE A 246 -3.80 9.20 0.94
N ALA A 247 -4.74 9.68 1.74
CA ALA A 247 -4.56 9.83 3.18
C ALA A 247 -4.61 8.47 3.88
N MET A 248 -3.55 8.10 4.58
CA MET A 248 -3.58 7.02 5.58
C MET A 248 -3.61 7.58 7.00
N SER A 249 -3.85 6.73 7.99
CA SER A 249 -3.92 7.12 9.42
C SER A 249 -4.92 8.24 9.72
N ALA A 250 -5.95 8.45 8.90
CA ALA A 250 -6.90 9.55 9.03
C ALA A 250 -7.68 9.53 10.35
N LEU A 251 -7.90 8.34 10.92
CA LEU A 251 -8.51 8.15 12.24
C LEU A 251 -7.47 8.15 13.38
N ALA A 252 -6.19 8.42 13.11
CA ALA A 252 -5.09 8.41 14.08
C ALA A 252 -5.15 7.18 14.99
N SER A 253 -5.21 5.98 14.39
CA SER A 253 -5.38 4.68 15.09
C SER A 253 -6.66 4.57 15.95
N GLY A 254 -7.70 5.32 15.62
CA GLY A 254 -8.99 5.32 16.32
C GLY A 254 -9.10 6.37 17.46
N TYR A 255 -8.09 7.24 17.58
CA TYR A 255 -8.16 8.41 18.46
C TYR A 255 -9.19 9.42 17.94
N LEU A 256 -9.21 9.65 16.63
CA LEU A 256 -10.19 10.51 15.97
C LEU A 256 -11.44 9.72 15.60
N LYS A 257 -12.59 10.37 15.72
CA LYS A 257 -13.88 9.85 15.23
C LYS A 257 -14.08 10.17 13.76
N ILE A 258 -14.91 9.39 13.08
CA ILE A 258 -15.19 9.53 11.65
C ILE A 258 -15.57 10.97 11.23
N PRO A 259 -16.47 11.69 11.93
CA PRO A 259 -16.80 13.06 11.54
C PRO A 259 -15.60 14.01 11.54
N ALA A 260 -14.72 13.92 12.53
CA ALA A 260 -13.53 14.76 12.61
C ALA A 260 -12.49 14.42 11.49
N ALA A 261 -12.38 13.15 11.12
CA ALA A 261 -11.53 12.75 10.00
C ALA A 261 -12.09 13.25 8.66
N ILE A 262 -13.40 13.15 8.45
CA ILE A 262 -14.09 13.66 7.25
C ILE A 262 -13.92 15.16 7.12
N ASP A 263 -14.16 15.89 8.20
CA ASP A 263 -13.99 17.34 8.24
C ASP A 263 -12.57 17.72 7.84
N TYR A 264 -11.57 17.12 8.45
CA TYR A 264 -10.17 17.35 8.10
C TYR A 264 -9.85 17.05 6.63
N ILE A 265 -10.31 15.92 6.09
CA ILE A 265 -10.08 15.53 4.68
C ILE A 265 -10.77 16.50 3.71
N ASN A 266 -11.92 17.03 4.07
CA ASN A 266 -12.64 18.02 3.24
C ASN A 266 -11.93 19.38 3.19
N HIS A 267 -11.18 19.74 4.24
CA HIS A 267 -10.35 20.96 4.24
C HIS A 267 -9.10 20.84 3.35
N LEU A 268 -8.77 19.62 2.87
CA LEU A 268 -7.65 19.35 1.97
C LEU A 268 -8.14 18.74 0.64
N PRO A 269 -8.72 19.55 -0.26
CA PRO A 269 -9.29 19.06 -1.52
C PRO A 269 -8.28 18.39 -2.46
N GLN A 270 -6.98 18.62 -2.27
CA GLN A 270 -5.88 18.01 -3.01
C GLN A 270 -5.72 16.52 -2.70
N LEU A 271 -6.16 16.05 -1.52
CA LEU A 271 -6.20 14.63 -1.24
C LEU A 271 -7.22 13.94 -2.14
N LYS A 272 -6.78 12.93 -2.89
CA LYS A 272 -7.62 12.20 -3.86
C LYS A 272 -8.33 10.99 -3.24
N GLY A 273 -7.93 10.57 -2.04
CA GLY A 273 -8.54 9.42 -1.39
C GLY A 273 -8.14 9.27 0.07
N ILE A 274 -8.74 8.26 0.68
CA ILE A 274 -8.48 7.85 2.06
C ILE A 274 -8.40 6.32 2.14
N VAL A 275 -7.49 5.80 2.95
CA VAL A 275 -7.46 4.38 3.31
C VAL A 275 -7.79 4.20 4.79
N VAL A 276 -8.74 3.31 5.07
CA VAL A 276 -9.24 3.03 6.42
C VAL A 276 -9.12 1.53 6.72
N GLY A 277 -8.39 1.20 7.79
CA GLY A 277 -8.33 -0.17 8.30
C GLY A 277 -9.62 -0.54 9.02
N ILE A 278 -10.10 -1.77 8.81
CA ILE A 278 -11.31 -2.30 9.43
C ILE A 278 -11.03 -3.63 10.13
N SER A 279 -11.71 -3.88 11.25
CA SER A 279 -11.57 -5.12 12.03
C SER A 279 -12.90 -5.75 12.45
N ASN A 280 -14.02 -5.13 12.07
CA ASN A 280 -15.38 -5.65 12.36
C ASN A 280 -16.40 -5.11 11.36
N ASP A 281 -17.59 -5.73 11.38
CA ASP A 281 -18.71 -5.43 10.49
C ASP A 281 -19.18 -3.98 10.57
N GLN A 282 -19.20 -3.39 11.78
CA GLN A 282 -19.63 -2.01 11.95
C GLN A 282 -18.69 -1.05 11.20
N GLN A 283 -17.37 -1.22 11.37
CA GLN A 283 -16.39 -0.40 10.66
C GLN A 283 -16.46 -0.59 9.15
N ALA A 284 -16.79 -1.80 8.67
CA ALA A 284 -17.01 -2.05 7.25
C ALA A 284 -18.27 -1.32 6.72
N ARG A 285 -19.35 -1.27 7.51
CA ARG A 285 -20.57 -0.52 7.18
C ARG A 285 -20.39 1.00 7.26
N ASP A 286 -19.49 1.47 8.11
CA ASP A 286 -19.17 2.90 8.26
C ASP A 286 -18.58 3.52 6.98
N PHE A 287 -18.15 2.72 6.00
CA PHE A 287 -17.80 3.22 4.65
C PHE A 287 -18.95 3.97 3.98
N LYS A 288 -20.19 3.68 4.33
CA LYS A 288 -21.35 4.47 3.89
C LYS A 288 -21.24 5.93 4.30
N ILE A 289 -20.79 6.20 5.52
CA ILE A 289 -20.61 7.58 6.04
C ILE A 289 -19.52 8.30 5.26
N PHE A 290 -18.38 7.64 5.01
CA PHE A 290 -17.31 8.21 4.19
C PHE A 290 -17.77 8.46 2.75
N ARG A 291 -18.53 7.54 2.15
CA ARG A 291 -19.05 7.70 0.79
C ARG A 291 -19.97 8.92 0.69
N GLU A 292 -20.92 9.05 1.59
CA GLU A 292 -21.90 10.16 1.57
C GLU A 292 -21.21 11.52 1.77
N ALA A 293 -20.15 11.59 2.56
CA ALA A 293 -19.46 12.84 2.88
C ALA A 293 -18.30 13.19 1.92
N LEU A 294 -17.66 12.22 1.27
CA LEU A 294 -16.45 12.44 0.48
C LEU A 294 -16.61 12.11 -1.01
N VAL A 295 -17.64 11.35 -1.38
CA VAL A 295 -17.85 10.90 -2.78
C VAL A 295 -19.10 11.56 -3.38
N GLY A 296 -20.09 11.88 -2.53
CA GLY A 296 -21.34 12.52 -2.93
C GLY A 296 -22.33 11.56 -3.56
#